data_f863cd1138cf20f0ea6e3e04c2de1787
#
_entry.id   f863cd1138cf20f0ea6e3e04c2de1787
#
_cell.length_a   1.000
_cell.length_b   1.000
_cell.length_c   1.000
_cell.angle_alpha   90.00
_cell.angle_beta   90.00
_cell.angle_gamma   90.00
#
_symmetry.space_group_name_H-M   'P 1'
#
loop_
_entity.id
_entity.type
_entity.pdbx_description
1 polymer ?
#
loop_
_entity_poly.entity_id
_entity_poly.type
_entity_poly.pdbx_seq_one_letter_code
_entity_poly.pdbx_strand_id
1 'polypeptide(L)'
;MRRWFANVSTRSLGNVFNNLYGEVKEANPDDLVEGLRKVLGGYEKTKIWPSDEEFRKGILNTPVYTSKGSNDRVKLMLESLTDLLSKEQVNKQNLSIEHIMPQTLNSQWKSMLGTNYADVHKQFLHTLGNLTLTGYNTEIGNKPFDEKKSIYLQSNVSLNKYFQDITSWNAQAIKERAQKLADIAIQVWPR
;
A
#
# COMPACT_ATOMS: atom_id res chain seq x y z
N MET A 1 -4.36 -3.25 -8.64
CA MET A 1 -4.26 -2.51 -7.37
C MET A 1 -5.35 -1.46 -7.19
N ARG A 2 -5.58 -0.51 -8.11
CA ARG A 2 -6.57 0.58 -7.97
C ARG A 2 -7.96 0.10 -7.53
N ARG A 3 -8.53 -0.88 -8.21
CA ARG A 3 -9.87 -1.44 -7.87
C ARG A 3 -9.94 -2.05 -6.47
N TRP A 4 -8.86 -2.68 -6.01
CA TRP A 4 -8.80 -3.25 -4.67
C TRP A 4 -8.89 -2.17 -3.59
N PHE A 5 -8.10 -1.11 -3.70
CA PHE A 5 -8.12 -0.01 -2.75
C PHE A 5 -9.41 0.83 -2.83
N ALA A 6 -10.00 0.99 -4.01
CA ALA A 6 -11.28 1.66 -4.19
C ALA A 6 -12.48 0.77 -3.83
N ASN A 7 -12.26 -0.44 -3.29
CA ASN A 7 -13.29 -1.41 -2.93
C ASN A 7 -14.25 -1.75 -4.09
N VAL A 8 -13.72 -1.77 -5.31
CA VAL A 8 -14.49 -2.12 -6.52
C VAL A 8 -14.39 -3.62 -6.79
N SER A 9 -15.54 -4.28 -6.91
CA SER A 9 -15.62 -5.72 -7.15
C SER A 9 -14.83 -6.15 -8.40
N THR A 10 -14.11 -7.27 -8.30
CA THR A 10 -13.40 -7.88 -9.43
C THR A 10 -14.26 -8.84 -10.25
N ARG A 11 -15.49 -9.16 -9.81
CA ARG A 11 -16.37 -10.16 -10.45
C ARG A 11 -16.71 -9.84 -11.90
N SER A 12 -16.77 -8.56 -12.26
CA SER A 12 -17.09 -8.09 -13.61
C SER A 12 -15.89 -7.86 -14.52
N LEU A 13 -14.65 -8.15 -14.06
CA LEU A 13 -13.45 -7.93 -14.89
C LEU A 13 -13.42 -8.78 -16.16
N GLY A 14 -13.91 -10.04 -16.11
CA GLY A 14 -14.04 -10.87 -17.30
C GLY A 14 -14.84 -10.19 -18.40
N ASN A 15 -15.95 -9.55 -18.05
CA ASN A 15 -16.80 -8.83 -19.01
C ASN A 15 -16.16 -7.56 -19.58
N VAL A 16 -15.17 -6.98 -18.88
CA VAL A 16 -14.40 -5.86 -19.42
C VAL A 16 -13.53 -6.32 -20.60
N PHE A 17 -12.90 -7.49 -20.48
CA PHE A 17 -11.95 -7.94 -21.49
C PHE A 17 -12.61 -8.55 -22.74
N ASN A 18 -13.84 -9.02 -22.66
CA ASN A 18 -14.52 -9.70 -23.79
C ASN A 18 -14.58 -8.81 -25.06
N ASN A 19 -14.90 -7.52 -24.91
CA ASN A 19 -15.08 -6.60 -26.02
C ASN A 19 -13.99 -5.51 -26.09
N LEU A 20 -13.06 -5.49 -25.13
CA LEU A 20 -12.10 -4.41 -24.95
C LEU A 20 -11.32 -4.06 -26.20
N TYR A 21 -10.84 -5.07 -26.95
CA TYR A 21 -10.07 -4.82 -28.17
C TYR A 21 -10.88 -4.09 -29.24
N GLY A 22 -12.14 -4.51 -29.46
CA GLY A 22 -13.05 -3.84 -30.39
C GLY A 22 -13.30 -2.38 -30.02
N GLU A 23 -13.65 -2.16 -28.74
CA GLU A 23 -13.89 -0.82 -28.19
C GLU A 23 -12.65 0.09 -28.32
N VAL A 24 -11.46 -0.44 -28.04
CA VAL A 24 -10.18 0.28 -28.12
C VAL A 24 -9.87 0.66 -29.57
N LYS A 25 -10.02 -0.28 -30.50
CA LYS A 25 -9.78 -0.03 -31.93
C LYS A 25 -10.75 0.98 -32.51
N GLU A 26 -12.00 0.97 -32.07
CA GLU A 26 -13.01 1.97 -32.48
C GLU A 26 -12.70 3.35 -31.88
N ALA A 27 -12.25 3.40 -30.63
CA ALA A 27 -11.95 4.65 -29.91
C ALA A 27 -10.70 5.38 -30.47
N ASN A 28 -9.67 4.63 -30.88
CA ASN A 28 -8.46 5.17 -31.51
C ASN A 28 -7.72 4.06 -32.29
N PRO A 29 -7.96 3.92 -33.60
CA PRO A 29 -7.35 2.87 -34.41
C PRO A 29 -5.84 3.05 -34.62
N ASP A 30 -5.33 4.27 -34.53
CA ASP A 30 -3.93 4.62 -34.84
C ASP A 30 -3.03 4.52 -33.57
N ASP A 31 -3.62 4.67 -32.38
CA ASP A 31 -2.93 4.54 -31.10
C ASP A 31 -3.76 3.71 -30.10
N LEU A 32 -3.49 2.41 -30.07
CA LEU A 32 -4.20 1.47 -29.20
C LEU A 32 -3.97 1.74 -27.70
N VAL A 33 -2.84 2.33 -27.31
CA VAL A 33 -2.56 2.65 -25.90
C VAL A 33 -3.43 3.81 -25.43
N GLU A 34 -3.55 4.85 -26.25
CA GLU A 34 -4.43 5.98 -25.96
C GLU A 34 -5.90 5.56 -26.07
N GLY A 35 -6.25 4.73 -27.04
CA GLY A 35 -7.57 4.11 -27.14
C GLY A 35 -7.94 3.33 -25.87
N LEU A 36 -7.00 2.54 -25.34
CA LEU A 36 -7.18 1.79 -24.10
C LEU A 36 -7.42 2.71 -22.90
N ARG A 37 -6.64 3.78 -22.76
CA ARG A 37 -6.82 4.77 -21.68
C ARG A 37 -8.20 5.41 -21.76
N LYS A 38 -8.62 5.83 -22.96
CA LYS A 38 -9.92 6.46 -23.20
C LYS A 38 -11.07 5.51 -22.83
N VAL A 39 -11.04 4.26 -23.30
CA VAL A 39 -12.07 3.26 -23.03
C VAL A 39 -12.14 2.93 -21.54
N LEU A 40 -11.01 2.58 -20.92
CA LEU A 40 -10.97 2.25 -19.50
C LEU A 40 -11.33 3.44 -18.61
N GLY A 41 -10.92 4.65 -19.01
CA GLY A 41 -11.24 5.90 -18.31
C GLY A 41 -12.70 6.26 -18.35
N GLY A 42 -13.42 5.84 -19.40
CA GLY A 42 -14.87 6.05 -19.57
C GLY A 42 -15.75 5.01 -18.86
N TYR A 43 -15.19 3.92 -18.34
CA TYR A 43 -15.98 2.92 -17.65
C TYR A 43 -16.49 3.39 -16.30
N GLU A 44 -17.75 3.03 -16.00
CA GLU A 44 -18.44 3.41 -14.76
C GLU A 44 -18.89 2.19 -13.95
N LYS A 45 -19.43 2.44 -12.76
CA LYS A 45 -20.03 1.43 -11.86
C LYS A 45 -19.07 0.29 -11.59
N THR A 46 -19.52 -0.95 -11.87
CA THR A 46 -18.74 -2.17 -11.62
C THR A 46 -17.54 -2.34 -12.56
N LYS A 47 -17.49 -1.60 -13.67
CA LYS A 47 -16.37 -1.61 -14.62
C LYS A 47 -15.34 -0.49 -14.35
N ILE A 48 -15.64 0.46 -13.48
CA ILE A 48 -14.82 1.65 -13.23
C ILE A 48 -13.33 1.34 -13.09
N TRP A 49 -12.49 2.14 -13.75
CA TRP A 49 -11.06 2.25 -13.49
C TRP A 49 -10.83 3.43 -12.54
N PRO A 50 -10.59 3.16 -11.23
CA PRO A 50 -10.60 4.19 -10.23
C PRO A 50 -9.62 5.32 -10.49
N SER A 51 -10.04 6.55 -10.23
CA SER A 51 -9.22 7.76 -10.32
C SER A 51 -8.05 7.73 -9.33
N ASP A 52 -7.09 8.64 -9.50
CA ASP A 52 -5.98 8.81 -8.56
C ASP A 52 -6.48 9.21 -7.17
N GLU A 53 -7.53 10.02 -7.12
CA GLU A 53 -8.16 10.44 -5.86
C GLU A 53 -8.80 9.26 -5.11
N GLU A 54 -9.59 8.43 -5.82
CA GLU A 54 -10.20 7.23 -5.23
C GLU A 54 -9.14 6.22 -4.77
N PHE A 55 -8.08 6.04 -5.57
CA PHE A 55 -6.97 5.16 -5.23
C PHE A 55 -6.21 5.67 -4.00
N ARG A 56 -5.89 6.96 -3.95
CA ARG A 56 -5.28 7.64 -2.80
C ARG A 56 -6.12 7.48 -1.53
N LYS A 57 -7.41 7.80 -1.61
CA LYS A 57 -8.37 7.66 -0.50
C LYS A 57 -8.41 6.22 0.03
N GLY A 58 -8.37 5.25 -0.88
CA GLY A 58 -8.31 3.83 -0.53
C GLY A 58 -7.04 3.48 0.22
N ILE A 59 -5.86 3.92 -0.25
CA ILE A 59 -4.57 3.65 0.40
C ILE A 59 -4.53 4.21 1.83
N LEU A 60 -5.10 5.38 2.05
CA LEU A 60 -5.11 6.02 3.35
C LEU A 60 -6.00 5.29 4.38
N ASN A 61 -7.10 4.70 3.93
CA ASN A 61 -8.16 4.30 4.85
C ASN A 61 -8.50 2.80 4.84
N THR A 62 -8.13 2.08 3.78
CA THR A 62 -8.54 0.67 3.65
C THR A 62 -7.60 -0.24 4.44
N PRO A 63 -8.12 -1.03 5.40
CA PRO A 63 -7.34 -2.10 5.99
C PRO A 63 -7.09 -3.18 4.93
N VAL A 64 -5.82 -3.46 4.67
CA VAL A 64 -5.40 -4.35 3.59
C VAL A 64 -4.78 -5.66 4.09
N TYR A 65 -4.26 -5.67 5.32
CA TYR A 65 -3.71 -6.87 5.93
C TYR A 65 -4.82 -7.70 6.58
N THR A 66 -4.73 -9.02 6.43
CA THR A 66 -5.64 -9.97 7.09
C THR A 66 -4.85 -10.95 7.95
N SER A 67 -5.36 -11.25 9.14
CA SER A 67 -4.82 -12.30 10.01
C SER A 67 -5.20 -13.72 9.54
N LYS A 68 -6.16 -13.81 8.61
CA LYS A 68 -6.65 -15.08 8.02
C LYS A 68 -6.50 -15.01 6.51
N GLY A 69 -5.82 -16.00 5.93
CA GLY A 69 -5.59 -16.09 4.49
C GLY A 69 -4.30 -15.44 4.02
N SER A 70 -4.14 -15.32 2.70
CA SER A 70 -2.93 -14.81 2.07
C SER A 70 -2.87 -13.29 2.10
N ASN A 71 -1.68 -12.76 2.36
CA ASN A 71 -1.34 -11.35 2.22
C ASN A 71 -0.44 -11.07 1.00
N ASP A 72 -0.41 -11.97 0.02
CA ASP A 72 0.45 -11.87 -1.16
C ASP A 72 0.23 -10.58 -1.94
N ARG A 73 -1.03 -10.08 -1.99
CA ARG A 73 -1.35 -8.81 -2.65
C ARG A 73 -0.76 -7.61 -1.92
N VAL A 74 -0.75 -7.65 -0.58
CA VAL A 74 -0.10 -6.61 0.25
C VAL A 74 1.41 -6.66 0.04
N LYS A 75 1.98 -7.87 0.05
CA LYS A 75 3.41 -8.10 -0.18
C LYS A 75 3.81 -7.57 -1.57
N LEU A 76 3.08 -7.96 -2.62
CA LEU A 76 3.30 -7.46 -3.99
C LEU A 76 3.23 -5.93 -4.07
N MET A 77 2.27 -5.30 -3.38
CA MET A 77 2.16 -3.85 -3.30
C MET A 77 3.43 -3.23 -2.71
N LEU A 78 3.85 -3.67 -1.53
CA LEU A 78 5.02 -3.15 -0.84
C LEU A 78 6.32 -3.41 -1.64
N GLU A 79 6.43 -4.56 -2.29
CA GLU A 79 7.56 -4.90 -3.16
C GLU A 79 7.63 -3.97 -4.38
N SER A 80 6.50 -3.71 -5.04
CA SER A 80 6.44 -2.82 -6.20
C SER A 80 6.78 -1.36 -5.84
N LEU A 81 6.34 -0.89 -4.66
CA LEU A 81 6.72 0.43 -4.15
C LEU A 81 8.22 0.49 -3.80
N THR A 82 8.79 -0.60 -3.25
CA THR A 82 10.22 -0.71 -2.98
C THR A 82 11.04 -0.61 -4.27
N ASP A 83 10.61 -1.30 -5.34
CA ASP A 83 11.31 -1.32 -6.63
C ASP A 83 11.37 0.07 -7.27
N LEU A 84 10.27 0.82 -7.24
CA LEU A 84 10.27 2.18 -7.79
C LEU A 84 11.25 3.12 -7.06
N LEU A 85 11.42 2.92 -5.76
CA LEU A 85 12.32 3.73 -4.93
C LEU A 85 13.78 3.26 -4.97
N SER A 86 14.04 2.06 -5.45
CA SER A 86 15.38 1.45 -5.47
C SER A 86 16.00 1.56 -6.85
N LYS A 87 17.27 1.96 -6.90
CA LYS A 87 18.10 1.84 -8.12
C LYS A 87 18.68 0.44 -8.29
N GLU A 88 18.72 -0.35 -7.23
CA GLU A 88 19.29 -1.69 -7.18
C GLU A 88 18.22 -2.71 -6.77
N GLN A 89 18.35 -3.94 -7.27
CA GLN A 89 17.45 -5.02 -6.90
C GLN A 89 17.70 -5.50 -5.48
N VAL A 90 16.65 -5.52 -4.66
CA VAL A 90 16.66 -6.11 -3.32
C VAL A 90 16.17 -7.55 -3.41
N ASN A 91 16.90 -8.48 -2.77
CA ASN A 91 16.41 -9.86 -2.66
C ASN A 91 15.16 -9.89 -1.74
N LYS A 92 14.01 -10.22 -2.34
CA LYS A 92 12.71 -10.19 -1.68
C LYS A 92 12.28 -11.54 -1.10
N GLN A 93 13.01 -12.63 -1.37
CA GLN A 93 12.61 -13.98 -0.97
C GLN A 93 12.40 -14.13 0.54
N ASN A 94 13.26 -13.46 1.32
CA ASN A 94 13.23 -13.53 2.79
C ASN A 94 12.52 -12.33 3.42
N LEU A 95 11.89 -11.45 2.62
CA LEU A 95 11.14 -10.33 3.16
C LEU A 95 9.73 -10.77 3.52
N SER A 96 9.27 -10.32 4.67
CA SER A 96 7.91 -10.48 5.16
C SER A 96 7.29 -9.15 5.55
N ILE A 97 5.97 -9.12 5.63
CA ILE A 97 5.22 -7.92 6.01
C ILE A 97 5.39 -7.71 7.52
N GLU A 98 5.75 -6.49 7.89
CA GLU A 98 5.90 -6.06 9.28
C GLU A 98 4.92 -4.93 9.60
N HIS A 99 4.31 -4.98 10.80
CA HIS A 99 3.52 -3.91 11.37
C HIS A 99 4.42 -2.97 12.18
N ILE A 100 4.55 -1.73 11.76
CA ILE A 100 5.37 -0.72 12.46
C ILE A 100 4.78 -0.48 13.84
N MET A 101 3.51 -0.05 13.95
CA MET A 101 2.71 -0.15 15.16
C MET A 101 2.28 -1.61 15.31
N PRO A 102 2.70 -2.33 16.37
CA PRO A 102 2.55 -3.78 16.44
C PRO A 102 1.11 -4.22 16.65
N GLN A 103 0.82 -5.48 16.33
CA GLN A 103 -0.51 -6.06 16.50
C GLN A 103 -0.94 -6.14 17.98
N THR A 104 0.02 -6.24 18.90
CA THR A 104 -0.24 -6.20 20.35
C THR A 104 0.50 -5.03 20.97
N LEU A 105 -0.24 -4.07 21.53
CA LEU A 105 0.35 -2.88 22.14
C LEU A 105 0.84 -3.18 23.57
N ASN A 106 2.09 -2.87 23.84
CA ASN A 106 2.64 -2.76 25.19
C ASN A 106 2.41 -1.34 25.77
N SER A 107 2.86 -1.09 27.01
CA SER A 107 2.68 0.20 27.69
C SER A 107 3.37 1.36 26.97
N GLN A 108 4.55 1.12 26.38
CA GLN A 108 5.31 2.15 25.65
C GLN A 108 4.56 2.58 24.40
N TRP A 109 4.00 1.63 23.64
CA TRP A 109 3.17 1.93 22.48
C TRP A 109 1.89 2.69 22.85
N LYS A 110 1.22 2.28 23.93
CA LYS A 110 0.03 3.00 24.42
C LYS A 110 0.36 4.44 24.78
N SER A 111 1.48 4.67 25.46
CA SER A 111 1.96 6.01 25.80
C SER A 111 2.26 6.85 24.56
N MET A 112 2.96 6.28 23.55
CA MET A 112 3.29 6.96 22.29
C MET A 112 2.06 7.35 21.48
N LEU A 113 1.03 6.49 21.43
CA LEU A 113 -0.22 6.73 20.72
C LEU A 113 -1.15 7.70 21.44
N GLY A 114 -0.94 7.92 22.75
CA GLY A 114 -1.74 8.82 23.58
C GLY A 114 -3.04 8.21 24.08
N THR A 115 -3.91 9.06 24.61
CA THR A 115 -5.17 8.63 25.26
C THR A 115 -6.11 7.86 24.33
N ASN A 116 -6.07 8.15 23.03
CA ASN A 116 -6.89 7.52 22.00
C ASN A 116 -6.22 6.30 21.36
N TYR A 117 -5.23 5.68 22.03
CA TYR A 117 -4.46 4.57 21.48
C TYR A 117 -5.31 3.42 20.93
N ALA A 118 -6.44 3.11 21.54
CA ALA A 118 -7.31 2.01 21.13
C ALA A 118 -7.98 2.29 19.78
N ASP A 119 -8.46 3.52 19.56
CA ASP A 119 -9.08 3.93 18.30
C ASP A 119 -8.04 4.03 17.18
N VAL A 120 -6.87 4.61 17.48
CA VAL A 120 -5.74 4.69 16.55
C VAL A 120 -5.31 3.29 16.12
N HIS A 121 -5.15 2.38 17.04
CA HIS A 121 -4.79 1.00 16.78
C HIS A 121 -5.83 0.31 15.90
N LYS A 122 -7.11 0.39 16.29
CA LYS A 122 -8.22 -0.18 15.51
C LYS A 122 -8.29 0.36 14.08
N GLN A 123 -8.08 1.67 13.91
CA GLN A 123 -8.22 2.33 12.62
C GLN A 123 -7.03 2.04 11.69
N PHE A 124 -5.81 2.09 12.21
CA PHE A 124 -4.61 2.14 11.35
C PHE A 124 -3.79 0.86 11.34
N LEU A 125 -4.03 -0.09 12.25
CA LEU A 125 -3.20 -1.29 12.39
C LEU A 125 -2.92 -1.98 11.05
N HIS A 126 -3.95 -2.20 10.26
CA HIS A 126 -3.90 -2.98 9.02
C HIS A 126 -3.91 -2.11 7.75
N THR A 127 -3.76 -0.79 7.86
CA THR A 127 -3.64 0.10 6.70
C THR A 127 -2.22 0.07 6.13
N LEU A 128 -2.09 0.37 4.84
CA LEU A 128 -0.78 0.37 4.17
C LEU A 128 0.23 1.30 4.84
N GLY A 129 -0.23 2.43 5.39
CA GLY A 129 0.62 3.38 6.11
C GLY A 129 1.37 2.79 7.29
N ASN A 130 0.81 1.75 7.93
CA ASN A 130 1.43 1.05 9.07
C ASN A 130 2.20 -0.22 8.69
N LEU A 131 2.33 -0.55 7.40
CA LEU A 131 2.97 -1.78 6.94
C LEU A 131 4.27 -1.49 6.21
N THR A 132 5.25 -2.36 6.40
CA THR A 132 6.52 -2.34 5.65
C THR A 132 7.00 -3.75 5.36
N LEU A 133 8.16 -3.87 4.70
CA LEU A 133 8.85 -5.13 4.46
C LEU A 133 10.13 -5.19 5.30
N THR A 134 10.39 -6.35 5.87
CA THR A 134 11.63 -6.61 6.60
C THR A 134 12.04 -8.09 6.54
N GLY A 135 13.34 -8.36 6.65
CA GLY A 135 13.88 -9.69 6.92
C GLY A 135 14.07 -9.98 8.41
N TYR A 136 13.75 -9.03 9.30
CA TYR A 136 14.07 -9.08 10.74
C TYR A 136 12.84 -9.21 11.64
N ASN A 137 11.73 -9.80 11.15
CA ASN A 137 10.47 -9.88 11.90
C ASN A 137 10.60 -10.51 13.29
N THR A 138 11.40 -11.58 13.40
CA THR A 138 11.64 -12.27 14.69
C THR A 138 12.38 -11.40 15.71
N GLU A 139 13.18 -10.47 15.25
CA GLU A 139 14.00 -9.57 16.07
C GLU A 139 13.24 -8.31 16.46
N ILE A 140 12.29 -7.88 15.64
CA ILE A 140 11.54 -6.63 15.77
C ILE A 140 10.40 -6.77 16.79
N GLY A 141 9.49 -7.71 16.58
CA GLY A 141 8.35 -7.99 17.48
C GLY A 141 7.61 -6.73 17.96
N ASN A 142 7.38 -6.64 19.28
CA ASN A 142 6.68 -5.53 19.92
C ASN A 142 7.63 -4.46 20.50
N LYS A 143 8.86 -4.38 20.00
CA LYS A 143 9.84 -3.37 20.46
C LYS A 143 9.31 -1.94 20.30
N PRO A 144 9.77 -0.99 21.13
CA PRO A 144 9.49 0.43 20.94
C PRO A 144 9.86 0.93 19.56
N PHE A 145 9.24 2.02 19.13
CA PHE A 145 9.46 2.55 17.78
C PHE A 145 10.92 2.88 17.49
N ASP A 146 11.65 3.45 18.42
CA ASP A 146 13.06 3.82 18.23
C ASP A 146 13.96 2.61 18.00
N GLU A 147 13.70 1.50 18.71
CA GLU A 147 14.43 0.25 18.47
C GLU A 147 14.06 -0.36 17.13
N LYS A 148 12.78 -0.38 16.76
CA LYS A 148 12.32 -0.81 15.44
C LYS A 148 12.95 0.03 14.33
N LYS A 149 12.95 1.35 14.49
CA LYS A 149 13.56 2.32 13.56
C LYS A 149 15.03 1.99 13.31
N SER A 150 15.79 1.72 14.37
CA SER A 150 17.21 1.36 14.26
C SER A 150 17.43 0.11 13.38
N ILE A 151 16.56 -0.89 13.50
CA ILE A 151 16.61 -2.10 12.67
C ILE A 151 16.17 -1.78 11.22
N TYR A 152 15.11 -0.98 11.04
CA TYR A 152 14.66 -0.60 9.69
C TYR A 152 15.72 0.14 8.89
N LEU A 153 16.50 1.02 9.54
CA LEU A 153 17.55 1.79 8.89
C LEU A 153 18.77 0.96 8.49
N GLN A 154 18.96 -0.22 9.09
CA GLN A 154 19.98 -1.19 8.66
C GLN A 154 19.53 -2.00 7.44
N SER A 155 18.25 -1.96 7.09
CA SER A 155 17.68 -2.72 5.98
C SER A 155 17.96 -2.05 4.63
N ASN A 156 18.23 -2.85 3.61
CA ASN A 156 18.33 -2.39 2.22
C ASN A 156 16.96 -2.12 1.55
N VAL A 157 15.85 -2.29 2.28
CA VAL A 157 14.51 -1.99 1.78
C VAL A 157 14.30 -0.48 1.71
N SER A 158 14.17 0.07 0.51
CA SER A 158 14.10 1.53 0.30
C SER A 158 12.91 2.19 1.00
N LEU A 159 11.79 1.48 1.18
CA LEU A 159 10.65 1.96 1.97
C LEU A 159 11.01 2.28 3.42
N ASN A 160 12.04 1.63 3.98
CA ASN A 160 12.44 1.80 5.37
C ASN A 160 13.29 3.05 5.58
N LYS A 161 13.90 3.62 4.55
CA LYS A 161 14.60 4.91 4.62
C LYS A 161 13.67 6.05 5.04
N TYR A 162 12.35 5.89 4.82
CA TYR A 162 11.35 6.83 5.29
C TYR A 162 11.45 7.15 6.78
N PHE A 163 11.87 6.18 7.60
CA PHE A 163 11.90 6.33 9.06
C PHE A 163 13.05 7.20 9.57
N GLN A 164 14.02 7.58 8.73
CA GLN A 164 15.24 8.30 9.16
C GLN A 164 14.91 9.53 10.01
N ASP A 165 13.98 10.35 9.56
CA ASP A 165 13.62 11.62 10.19
C ASP A 165 12.35 11.54 11.07
N ILE A 166 11.80 10.34 11.26
CA ILE A 166 10.60 10.14 12.06
C ILE A 166 10.98 9.93 13.52
N THR A 167 10.47 10.76 14.40
CA THR A 167 10.75 10.73 15.85
C THR A 167 9.67 10.02 16.66
N SER A 168 8.44 9.91 16.15
CA SER A 168 7.34 9.22 16.81
C SER A 168 6.43 8.55 15.80
N TRP A 169 5.80 7.43 16.20
CA TRP A 169 4.89 6.70 15.32
C TRP A 169 3.47 6.76 15.88
N ASN A 170 2.72 7.74 15.47
CA ASN A 170 1.35 8.03 15.87
C ASN A 170 0.41 8.11 14.67
N ALA A 171 -0.88 8.41 14.90
CA ALA A 171 -1.89 8.49 13.85
C ALA A 171 -1.51 9.45 12.71
N GLN A 172 -0.88 10.58 13.04
CA GLN A 172 -0.46 11.57 12.04
C GLN A 172 0.69 11.03 11.18
N ALA A 173 1.72 10.44 11.79
CA ALA A 173 2.85 9.85 11.08
C ALA A 173 2.40 8.70 10.14
N ILE A 174 1.44 7.88 10.57
CA ILE A 174 0.85 6.81 9.74
C ILE A 174 0.13 7.39 8.52
N LYS A 175 -0.66 8.45 8.71
CA LYS A 175 -1.37 9.14 7.61
C LYS A 175 -0.40 9.79 6.64
N GLU A 176 0.61 10.48 7.12
CA GLU A 176 1.64 11.13 6.28
C GLU A 176 2.41 10.10 5.45
N ARG A 177 2.78 8.98 6.07
CA ARG A 177 3.39 7.88 5.33
C ARG A 177 2.45 7.30 4.28
N ALA A 178 1.17 7.09 4.62
CA ALA A 178 0.18 6.59 3.67
C ALA A 178 0.02 7.53 2.46
N GLN A 179 0.06 8.84 2.66
CA GLN A 179 0.05 9.83 1.57
C GLN A 179 1.27 9.68 0.66
N LYS A 180 2.48 9.60 1.21
CA LYS A 180 3.70 9.39 0.44
C LYS A 180 3.66 8.07 -0.34
N LEU A 181 3.19 6.98 0.29
CA LEU A 181 3.02 5.70 -0.39
C LEU A 181 1.99 5.78 -1.52
N ALA A 182 0.93 6.57 -1.36
CA ALA A 182 -0.06 6.81 -2.40
C ALA A 182 0.51 7.58 -3.59
N ASP A 183 1.37 8.56 -3.37
CA ASP A 183 2.07 9.29 -4.44
C ASP A 183 2.95 8.36 -5.27
N ILE A 184 3.65 7.43 -4.63
CA ILE A 184 4.47 6.42 -5.28
C ILE A 184 3.58 5.41 -6.02
N ALA A 185 2.49 4.96 -5.38
CA ALA A 185 1.58 3.98 -5.95
C ALA A 185 0.90 4.46 -7.23
N ILE A 186 0.58 5.74 -7.33
CA ILE A 186 0.03 6.35 -8.55
C ILE A 186 1.03 6.26 -9.71
N GLN A 187 2.33 6.36 -9.45
CA GLN A 187 3.37 6.21 -10.46
C GLN A 187 3.56 4.75 -10.88
N VAL A 188 3.47 3.80 -9.94
CA VAL A 188 3.57 2.35 -10.23
C VAL A 188 2.35 1.84 -11.01
N TRP A 189 1.17 2.34 -10.67
CA TRP A 189 -0.10 1.96 -11.33
C TRP A 189 -0.81 3.20 -11.88
N PRO A 190 -0.30 3.81 -12.98
CA PRO A 190 -0.93 4.99 -13.57
C PRO A 190 -2.34 4.69 -14.10
N ARG A 191 -3.14 5.76 -14.25
CA ARG A 191 -4.45 5.72 -14.94
C ARG A 191 -4.31 6.18 -16.38
#